data_53232d8a7e453d4e34c44a722d75e2cb
#
_entry.id   53232d8a7e453d4e34c44a722d75e2cb
#
_cell.length_a   1.000
_cell.length_b   1.000
_cell.length_c   1.000
_cell.angle_alpha   90.00
_cell.angle_beta   90.00
_cell.angle_gamma   90.00
#
_symmetry.space_group_name_H-M   'P 1'
#
loop_
_entity.id
_entity.type
_entity.pdbx_description
1 polymer ?
#
loop_
_entity_poly.entity_id
_entity_poly.type
_entity_poly.pdbx_seq_one_letter_code
_entity_poly.pdbx_strand_id
1 'polypeptide(L)'
;VVKAAKKNPGKISISTSGTGGLWHELALLVSDSADIRLKFVPYKGGKKATLAGLQGETDIAGGGVHEHISLIRAGKLINLQQTGREDLKVDGITLPSIGSILPSTKPFLPFGGCYNLIMQRDTPAEVIKMVAAEYKKAVASDKFMSIAKKKFFDIDVKFGEDADKRAAQLETMTVHTFNKYADQMGKEVKNNKELGLPTPDNFEKWWPPKGYKPIEI
;
A
#
# COMPACT_ATOMS: atom_id res chain seq x y z
N VAL A 1 5.13 -20.23 3.63
CA VAL A 1 5.83 -19.31 2.73
C VAL A 1 7.17 -18.90 3.34
N VAL A 2 7.22 -18.19 4.50
CA VAL A 2 8.46 -17.62 5.07
C VAL A 2 9.57 -18.67 5.21
N LYS A 3 9.28 -19.83 5.84
CA LYS A 3 10.30 -20.91 5.98
C LYS A 3 10.83 -21.40 4.63
N ALA A 4 9.97 -21.52 3.63
CA ALA A 4 10.36 -21.97 2.29
C ALA A 4 11.19 -20.92 1.55
N ALA A 5 10.83 -19.63 1.69
CA ALA A 5 11.57 -18.52 1.09
C ALA A 5 12.96 -18.33 1.73
N LYS A 6 13.08 -18.52 3.07
CA LYS A 6 14.39 -18.51 3.75
C LYS A 6 15.29 -19.66 3.31
N LYS A 7 14.71 -20.85 3.07
CA LYS A 7 15.48 -22.01 2.58
C LYS A 7 15.91 -21.83 1.13
N ASN A 8 15.12 -21.16 0.31
CA ASN A 8 15.34 -20.99 -1.13
C ASN A 8 15.11 -19.51 -1.53
N PRO A 9 16.05 -18.60 -1.20
CA PRO A 9 15.88 -17.17 -1.52
C PRO A 9 15.67 -16.93 -3.01
N GLY A 10 14.69 -16.12 -3.37
CA GLY A 10 14.38 -15.76 -4.75
C GLY A 10 13.75 -16.87 -5.61
N LYS A 11 13.38 -18.02 -5.02
CA LYS A 11 12.72 -19.11 -5.78
C LYS A 11 11.20 -19.04 -5.72
N ILE A 12 10.63 -18.54 -4.63
CA ILE A 12 9.18 -18.36 -4.52
C ILE A 12 8.77 -17.10 -5.30
N SER A 13 7.87 -17.26 -6.25
CA SER A 13 7.41 -16.20 -7.13
C SER A 13 6.14 -15.54 -6.62
N ILE A 14 6.04 -14.21 -6.83
CA ILE A 14 4.83 -13.43 -6.56
C ILE A 14 4.50 -12.56 -7.77
N SER A 15 3.24 -12.62 -8.22
CA SER A 15 2.75 -11.72 -9.25
C SER A 15 2.48 -10.32 -8.68
N THR A 16 2.81 -9.28 -9.44
CA THR A 16 2.58 -7.88 -9.07
C THR A 16 1.97 -7.10 -10.23
N SER A 17 1.34 -5.96 -9.95
CA SER A 17 0.68 -5.12 -10.97
C SER A 17 1.65 -4.22 -11.77
N GLY A 18 2.91 -4.58 -11.85
CA GLY A 18 3.96 -3.87 -12.57
C GLY A 18 5.14 -3.53 -11.67
N THR A 19 6.32 -3.36 -12.28
CA THR A 19 7.52 -2.96 -11.54
C THR A 19 7.38 -1.54 -11.01
N GLY A 20 7.63 -1.34 -9.71
CA GLY A 20 7.47 -0.06 -9.03
C GLY A 20 6.01 0.35 -8.80
N GLY A 21 5.04 -0.52 -9.10
CA GLY A 21 3.66 -0.29 -8.73
C GLY A 21 3.35 -0.69 -7.28
N LEU A 22 2.17 -0.29 -6.78
CA LEU A 22 1.74 -0.49 -5.39
C LEU A 22 1.94 -1.93 -4.89
N TRP A 23 1.48 -2.91 -5.64
CA TRP A 23 1.59 -4.33 -5.21
C TRP A 23 3.02 -4.85 -5.23
N HIS A 24 3.91 -4.27 -6.03
CA HIS A 24 5.34 -4.56 -5.96
C HIS A 24 5.95 -3.99 -4.68
N GLU A 25 5.65 -2.73 -4.38
CA GLU A 25 6.10 -2.07 -3.15
C GLU A 25 5.64 -2.81 -1.89
N LEU A 26 4.34 -3.15 -1.80
CA LEU A 26 3.80 -3.88 -0.65
C LEU A 26 4.44 -5.26 -0.51
N ALA A 27 4.70 -5.96 -1.60
CA ALA A 27 5.37 -7.25 -1.58
C ALA A 27 6.84 -7.11 -1.13
N LEU A 28 7.53 -6.03 -1.51
CA LEU A 28 8.89 -5.72 -1.02
C LEU A 28 8.88 -5.44 0.49
N LEU A 29 7.95 -4.60 0.97
CA LEU A 29 7.81 -4.27 2.40
C LEU A 29 7.54 -5.52 3.26
N VAL A 30 6.65 -6.41 2.80
CA VAL A 30 6.37 -7.68 3.49
C VAL A 30 7.60 -8.59 3.45
N SER A 31 8.29 -8.65 2.33
CA SER A 31 9.51 -9.45 2.18
C SER A 31 10.62 -8.97 3.13
N ASP A 32 10.79 -7.66 3.22
CA ASP A 32 11.74 -7.02 4.13
C ASP A 32 11.40 -7.30 5.59
N SER A 33 10.15 -7.08 5.98
CA SER A 33 9.68 -7.32 7.34
C SER A 33 9.78 -8.78 7.77
N ALA A 34 9.72 -9.72 6.83
CA ALA A 34 9.85 -11.16 7.08
C ALA A 34 11.29 -11.68 6.90
N ASP A 35 12.23 -10.81 6.51
CA ASP A 35 13.59 -11.16 6.15
C ASP A 35 13.65 -12.32 5.13
N ILE A 36 12.95 -12.14 4.00
CA ILE A 36 12.87 -13.10 2.90
C ILE A 36 13.13 -12.42 1.56
N ARG A 37 13.48 -13.22 0.56
CA ARG A 37 13.61 -12.76 -0.82
C ARG A 37 12.65 -13.55 -1.70
N LEU A 38 11.74 -12.82 -2.37
CA LEU A 38 10.80 -13.37 -3.36
C LEU A 38 11.27 -13.01 -4.78
N LYS A 39 10.77 -13.77 -5.76
CA LYS A 39 10.91 -13.45 -7.18
C LYS A 39 9.66 -12.70 -7.64
N PHE A 40 9.81 -11.42 -7.97
CA PHE A 40 8.70 -10.60 -8.46
C PHE A 40 8.47 -10.81 -9.95
N VAL A 41 7.22 -11.06 -10.35
CA VAL A 41 6.79 -11.23 -11.73
C VAL A 41 5.75 -10.15 -12.05
N PRO A 42 6.13 -9.12 -12.84
CA PRO A 42 5.25 -7.99 -13.12
C PRO A 42 4.23 -8.29 -14.21
N TYR A 43 2.97 -7.94 -13.97
CA TYR A 43 1.85 -8.02 -14.93
C TYR A 43 1.24 -6.64 -15.15
N LYS A 44 0.53 -6.45 -16.27
CA LYS A 44 -0.19 -5.19 -16.55
C LYS A 44 -1.51 -5.12 -15.77
N GLY A 45 -1.42 -4.72 -14.50
CA GLY A 45 -2.56 -4.52 -13.60
C GLY A 45 -2.88 -5.71 -12.68
N GLY A 46 -3.57 -5.43 -11.57
CA GLY A 46 -3.85 -6.41 -10.50
C GLY A 46 -4.69 -7.59 -10.95
N LYS A 47 -5.66 -7.39 -11.85
CA LYS A 47 -6.49 -8.48 -12.39
C LYS A 47 -5.65 -9.54 -13.13
N LYS A 48 -4.65 -9.12 -13.92
CA LYS A 48 -3.74 -10.05 -14.60
C LYS A 48 -2.80 -10.74 -13.62
N ALA A 49 -2.31 -10.01 -12.62
CA ALA A 49 -1.48 -10.58 -11.56
C ALA A 49 -2.26 -11.64 -10.75
N THR A 50 -3.52 -11.36 -10.41
CA THR A 50 -4.41 -12.33 -9.74
C THR A 50 -4.60 -13.60 -10.57
N LEU A 51 -4.84 -13.43 -11.88
CA LEU A 51 -5.05 -14.56 -12.80
C LEU A 51 -3.80 -15.43 -12.92
N ALA A 52 -2.62 -14.83 -12.97
CA ALA A 52 -1.34 -15.54 -13.00
C ALA A 52 -1.16 -16.46 -11.78
N GLY A 53 -1.46 -15.94 -10.57
CA GLY A 53 -1.44 -16.78 -9.36
C GLY A 53 -2.51 -17.86 -9.37
N LEU A 54 -3.71 -17.58 -9.89
CA LEU A 54 -4.78 -18.57 -10.01
C LEU A 54 -4.44 -19.70 -10.99
N GLN A 55 -3.72 -19.39 -12.05
CA GLN A 55 -3.28 -20.36 -13.09
C GLN A 55 -2.00 -21.10 -12.72
N GLY A 56 -1.36 -20.74 -11.60
CA GLY A 56 -0.10 -21.35 -11.18
C GLY A 56 1.14 -20.85 -11.92
N GLU A 57 1.03 -19.75 -12.68
CA GLU A 57 2.21 -19.10 -13.28
C GLU A 57 3.14 -18.49 -12.22
N THR A 58 2.57 -18.13 -11.06
CA THR A 58 3.31 -17.69 -9.88
C THR A 58 2.78 -18.40 -8.64
N ASP A 59 3.64 -18.60 -7.64
CA ASP A 59 3.29 -19.27 -6.38
C ASP A 59 2.34 -18.44 -5.51
N ILE A 60 2.43 -17.11 -5.62
CA ILE A 60 1.66 -16.14 -4.84
C ILE A 60 1.02 -15.12 -5.78
N ALA A 61 -0.25 -14.82 -5.56
CA ALA A 61 -0.94 -13.69 -6.20
C ALA A 61 -0.84 -12.44 -5.32
N GLY A 62 -0.21 -11.37 -5.84
CA GLY A 62 -0.21 -10.05 -5.22
C GLY A 62 -1.34 -9.19 -5.78
N GLY A 63 -2.18 -8.62 -4.90
CA GLY A 63 -3.30 -7.78 -5.31
C GLY A 63 -4.16 -7.34 -4.13
N GLY A 64 -5.24 -6.60 -4.41
CA GLY A 64 -6.16 -6.10 -3.39
C GLY A 64 -7.19 -7.13 -2.94
N VAL A 65 -7.65 -7.00 -1.70
CA VAL A 65 -8.73 -7.85 -1.17
C VAL A 65 -9.94 -7.85 -2.10
N HIS A 66 -10.30 -6.68 -2.66
CA HIS A 66 -11.44 -6.54 -3.59
C HIS A 66 -11.26 -7.30 -4.92
N GLU A 67 -10.03 -7.64 -5.29
CA GLU A 67 -9.72 -8.45 -6.48
C GLU A 67 -9.76 -9.95 -6.15
N HIS A 68 -9.36 -10.33 -4.95
CA HIS A 68 -9.16 -11.72 -4.54
C HIS A 68 -10.36 -12.34 -3.83
N ILE A 69 -11.20 -11.55 -3.18
CA ILE A 69 -12.21 -12.06 -2.24
C ILE A 69 -13.19 -13.07 -2.85
N SER A 70 -13.59 -12.88 -4.11
CA SER A 70 -14.46 -13.84 -4.80
C SER A 70 -13.79 -15.21 -5.02
N LEU A 71 -12.49 -15.21 -5.26
CA LEU A 71 -11.70 -16.42 -5.46
C LEU A 71 -11.41 -17.12 -4.12
N ILE A 72 -11.20 -16.34 -3.06
CA ILE A 72 -11.05 -16.87 -1.69
C ILE A 72 -12.34 -17.53 -1.23
N ARG A 73 -13.51 -16.88 -1.43
CA ARG A 73 -14.84 -17.44 -1.15
C ARG A 73 -15.11 -18.74 -1.91
N ALA A 74 -14.64 -18.81 -3.15
CA ALA A 74 -14.76 -20.00 -3.99
C ALA A 74 -13.72 -21.11 -3.67
N GLY A 75 -12.88 -20.92 -2.64
CA GLY A 75 -11.83 -21.86 -2.27
C GLY A 75 -10.71 -22.01 -3.30
N LYS A 76 -10.62 -21.09 -4.28
CA LYS A 76 -9.61 -21.13 -5.36
C LYS A 76 -8.30 -20.44 -4.99
N LEU A 77 -8.33 -19.52 -4.04
CA LEU A 77 -7.16 -18.88 -3.45
C LEU A 77 -7.25 -18.95 -1.93
N ILE A 78 -6.10 -19.05 -1.28
CA ILE A 78 -5.97 -18.97 0.17
C ILE A 78 -5.36 -17.61 0.51
N ASN A 79 -6.00 -16.83 1.38
CA ASN A 79 -5.42 -15.60 1.85
C ASN A 79 -4.24 -15.91 2.79
N LEU A 80 -3.07 -15.37 2.48
CA LEU A 80 -1.88 -15.47 3.32
C LEU A 80 -1.81 -14.35 4.36
N GLN A 81 -2.18 -13.14 3.95
CA GLN A 81 -2.21 -11.93 4.75
C GLN A 81 -2.91 -10.78 3.99
N GLN A 82 -3.30 -9.74 4.70
CA GLN A 82 -3.68 -8.44 4.15
C GLN A 82 -3.00 -7.32 4.96
N THR A 83 -2.97 -6.11 4.44
CA THR A 83 -2.18 -5.00 4.99
C THR A 83 -3.00 -3.94 5.72
N GLY A 84 -4.20 -4.29 6.18
CA GLY A 84 -5.00 -3.48 7.11
C GLY A 84 -4.48 -3.61 8.55
N ARG A 85 -4.94 -2.75 9.44
CA ARG A 85 -4.53 -2.74 10.86
C ARG A 85 -4.96 -3.99 11.61
N GLU A 86 -6.15 -4.49 11.31
CA GLU A 86 -6.79 -5.60 12.03
C GLU A 86 -7.13 -6.74 11.07
N ASP A 87 -7.36 -7.92 11.62
CA ASP A 87 -7.87 -9.06 10.87
C ASP A 87 -9.24 -8.74 10.28
N LEU A 88 -9.41 -8.97 8.99
CA LEU A 88 -10.68 -8.73 8.31
C LEU A 88 -11.53 -10.02 8.31
N LYS A 89 -12.74 -9.94 8.84
CA LYS A 89 -13.71 -11.05 8.82
C LYS A 89 -14.73 -10.84 7.69
N VAL A 90 -14.83 -11.83 6.81
CA VAL A 90 -15.73 -11.80 5.65
C VAL A 90 -16.41 -13.15 5.51
N ASP A 91 -17.73 -13.20 5.71
CA ASP A 91 -18.54 -14.43 5.53
C ASP A 91 -17.98 -15.66 6.26
N GLY A 92 -17.52 -15.47 7.49
CA GLY A 92 -16.92 -16.54 8.31
C GLY A 92 -15.46 -16.87 7.99
N ILE A 93 -14.89 -16.24 6.96
CA ILE A 93 -13.46 -16.36 6.62
C ILE A 93 -12.69 -15.23 7.31
N THR A 94 -11.58 -15.57 7.97
CA THR A 94 -10.65 -14.57 8.52
C THR A 94 -9.50 -14.36 7.55
N LEU A 95 -9.31 -13.11 7.15
CA LEU A 95 -8.16 -12.64 6.36
C LEU A 95 -7.19 -11.96 7.34
N PRO A 96 -6.08 -12.63 7.73
CA PRO A 96 -5.23 -12.13 8.79
C PRO A 96 -4.48 -10.86 8.37
N SER A 97 -4.38 -9.90 9.28
CA SER A 97 -3.50 -8.76 9.12
C SER A 97 -2.04 -9.20 9.14
N ILE A 98 -1.21 -8.58 8.31
CA ILE A 98 0.23 -8.78 8.39
C ILE A 98 0.78 -8.42 9.77
N GLY A 99 0.19 -7.45 10.46
CA GLY A 99 0.54 -7.05 11.82
C GLY A 99 0.29 -8.13 12.87
N SER A 100 -0.66 -9.04 12.65
CA SER A 100 -0.89 -10.21 13.50
C SER A 100 0.16 -11.30 13.27
N ILE A 101 0.72 -11.37 12.05
CA ILE A 101 1.72 -12.37 11.64
C ILE A 101 3.15 -11.88 11.91
N LEU A 102 3.42 -10.63 11.59
CA LEU A 102 4.70 -9.94 11.75
C LEU A 102 4.50 -8.64 12.55
N PRO A 103 4.56 -8.69 13.89
CA PRO A 103 4.27 -7.54 14.76
C PRO A 103 5.12 -6.29 14.48
N SER A 104 6.31 -6.43 13.91
CA SER A 104 7.17 -5.33 13.49
C SER A 104 6.55 -4.43 12.42
N THR A 105 5.54 -4.90 11.70
CA THR A 105 4.85 -4.11 10.68
C THR A 105 3.77 -3.19 11.26
N LYS A 106 3.28 -3.42 12.47
CA LYS A 106 2.14 -2.69 13.08
C LYS A 106 2.26 -1.16 13.02
N PRO A 107 3.42 -0.54 13.31
CA PRO A 107 3.56 0.92 13.28
C PRO A 107 3.29 1.54 11.90
N PHE A 108 3.41 0.74 10.85
CA PHE A 108 3.31 1.21 9.47
C PHE A 108 1.94 0.95 8.82
N LEU A 109 1.07 0.17 9.50
CA LEU A 109 -0.25 -0.16 8.97
C LEU A 109 -1.24 1.00 9.09
N PRO A 110 -2.21 1.10 8.16
CA PRO A 110 -2.40 0.22 7.00
C PRO A 110 -1.44 0.56 5.87
N PHE A 111 -0.95 -0.46 5.16
CA PHE A 111 -0.33 -0.28 3.86
C PHE A 111 -1.34 -0.51 2.76
N GLY A 112 -1.51 0.45 1.87
CA GLY A 112 -2.44 0.31 0.77
C GLY A 112 -2.40 1.52 -0.16
N GLY A 113 -3.05 1.40 -1.31
CA GLY A 113 -3.28 2.53 -2.19
C GLY A 113 -4.22 3.54 -1.54
N CYS A 114 -3.87 4.81 -1.66
CA CYS A 114 -4.73 5.89 -1.24
C CYS A 114 -5.51 6.42 -2.44
N TYR A 115 -6.83 6.55 -2.32
CA TYR A 115 -7.63 7.36 -3.23
C TYR A 115 -7.63 8.78 -2.70
N ASN A 116 -7.05 9.71 -3.45
CA ASN A 116 -6.92 11.09 -3.02
C ASN A 116 -7.28 12.08 -4.12
N LEU A 117 -7.55 13.32 -3.73
CA LEU A 117 -7.57 14.48 -4.60
C LEU A 117 -6.35 15.34 -4.28
N ILE A 118 -5.58 15.67 -5.30
CA ILE A 118 -4.44 16.58 -5.20
C ILE A 118 -4.75 17.86 -5.97
N MET A 119 -4.36 18.99 -5.39
CA MET A 119 -4.50 20.31 -5.99
C MET A 119 -3.15 21.02 -5.97
N GLN A 120 -2.92 21.91 -6.91
CA GLN A 120 -1.70 22.70 -6.92
C GLN A 120 -1.67 23.66 -5.72
N ARG A 121 -0.49 23.94 -5.22
CA ARG A 121 -0.31 24.79 -4.02
C ARG A 121 -0.73 26.24 -4.21
N ASP A 122 -0.75 26.73 -5.45
CA ASP A 122 -1.19 28.06 -5.83
C ASP A 122 -2.70 28.15 -6.17
N THR A 123 -3.44 27.04 -5.99
CA THR A 123 -4.90 27.06 -6.11
C THR A 123 -5.49 28.00 -5.06
N PRO A 124 -6.43 28.93 -5.44
CA PRO A 124 -7.05 29.83 -4.49
C PRO A 124 -7.66 29.09 -3.29
N ALA A 125 -7.47 29.62 -2.08
CA ALA A 125 -7.87 28.96 -0.84
C ALA A 125 -9.38 28.66 -0.76
N GLU A 126 -10.22 29.56 -1.30
CA GLU A 126 -11.67 29.35 -1.39
C GLU A 126 -12.04 28.15 -2.26
N VAL A 127 -11.31 27.90 -3.35
CA VAL A 127 -11.52 26.74 -4.21
C VAL A 127 -11.14 25.45 -3.46
N ILE A 128 -10.00 25.47 -2.78
CA ILE A 128 -9.55 24.31 -1.98
C ILE A 128 -10.57 23.99 -0.89
N LYS A 129 -11.06 25.00 -0.15
CA LYS A 129 -12.09 24.84 0.90
C LYS A 129 -13.39 24.29 0.34
N MET A 130 -13.83 24.78 -0.82
CA MET A 130 -15.03 24.30 -1.48
C MET A 130 -14.90 22.82 -1.89
N VAL A 131 -13.82 22.47 -2.55
CA VAL A 131 -13.54 21.07 -2.97
C VAL A 131 -13.44 20.14 -1.76
N ALA A 132 -12.75 20.56 -0.70
CA ALA A 132 -12.64 19.78 0.52
C ALA A 132 -14.00 19.57 1.21
N ALA A 133 -14.87 20.59 1.23
CA ALA A 133 -16.20 20.48 1.80
C ALA A 133 -17.07 19.49 1.01
N GLU A 134 -17.04 19.53 -0.32
CA GLU A 134 -17.78 18.59 -1.15
C GLU A 134 -17.21 17.17 -1.07
N TYR A 135 -15.88 17.03 -0.98
CA TYR A 135 -15.26 15.73 -0.75
C TYR A 135 -15.66 15.12 0.61
N LYS A 136 -15.71 15.92 1.69
CA LYS A 136 -16.21 15.49 3.00
C LYS A 136 -17.64 14.95 2.91
N LYS A 137 -18.54 15.66 2.21
CA LYS A 137 -19.92 15.21 1.98
C LYS A 137 -19.98 13.92 1.15
N ALA A 138 -19.17 13.84 0.08
CA ALA A 138 -19.14 12.68 -0.79
C ALA A 138 -18.70 11.40 -0.06
N VAL A 139 -17.63 11.45 0.72
CA VAL A 139 -17.12 10.29 1.47
C VAL A 139 -18.01 9.90 2.65
N ALA A 140 -18.78 10.83 3.20
CA ALA A 140 -19.77 10.56 4.25
C ALA A 140 -21.12 10.05 3.72
N SER A 141 -21.32 10.06 2.39
CA SER A 141 -22.62 9.65 1.81
C SER A 141 -22.87 8.14 1.96
N ASP A 142 -24.13 7.76 2.15
CA ASP A 142 -24.54 6.35 2.24
C ASP A 142 -24.12 5.55 1.00
N LYS A 143 -24.18 6.19 -0.17
CA LYS A 143 -23.74 5.58 -1.43
C LYS A 143 -22.27 5.23 -1.41
N PHE A 144 -21.40 6.16 -0.99
CA PHE A 144 -19.97 5.90 -0.89
C PHE A 144 -19.68 4.84 0.17
N MET A 145 -20.26 4.98 1.37
CA MET A 145 -20.06 4.03 2.47
C MET A 145 -20.50 2.61 2.11
N SER A 146 -21.61 2.47 1.37
CA SER A 146 -22.05 1.18 0.85
C SER A 146 -21.04 0.56 -0.12
N ILE A 147 -20.48 1.36 -1.03
CA ILE A 147 -19.42 0.91 -1.95
C ILE A 147 -18.16 0.54 -1.20
N ALA A 148 -17.72 1.39 -0.27
CA ALA A 148 -16.52 1.17 0.53
C ALA A 148 -16.61 -0.15 1.32
N LYS A 149 -17.74 -0.40 1.98
CA LYS A 149 -18.02 -1.67 2.67
C LYS A 149 -17.98 -2.88 1.72
N LYS A 150 -18.63 -2.77 0.56
CA LYS A 150 -18.65 -3.84 -0.46
C LYS A 150 -17.25 -4.14 -1.03
N LYS A 151 -16.40 -3.12 -1.11
CA LYS A 151 -15.04 -3.20 -1.67
C LYS A 151 -13.95 -3.39 -0.62
N PHE A 152 -14.31 -3.45 0.65
CA PHE A 152 -13.37 -3.56 1.77
C PHE A 152 -12.35 -2.41 1.83
N PHE A 153 -12.82 -1.18 1.55
CA PHE A 153 -11.99 0.01 1.73
C PHE A 153 -11.91 0.38 3.20
N ASP A 154 -10.71 0.61 3.70
CA ASP A 154 -10.49 1.24 4.99
C ASP A 154 -10.69 2.75 4.83
N ILE A 155 -11.57 3.35 5.65
CA ILE A 155 -11.91 4.76 5.56
C ILE A 155 -11.09 5.54 6.58
N ASP A 156 -10.01 6.13 6.11
CA ASP A 156 -9.12 7.00 6.90
C ASP A 156 -8.94 8.33 6.15
N VAL A 157 -9.92 9.22 6.30
CA VAL A 157 -9.98 10.48 5.55
C VAL A 157 -9.12 11.54 6.24
N LYS A 158 -8.15 12.09 5.51
CA LYS A 158 -7.25 13.14 5.97
C LYS A 158 -7.35 14.37 5.08
N PHE A 159 -7.14 15.54 5.66
CA PHE A 159 -7.14 16.83 4.97
C PHE A 159 -5.97 17.70 5.42
N GLY A 160 -5.59 18.69 4.61
CA GLY A 160 -4.58 19.69 4.97
C GLY A 160 -3.26 19.06 5.41
N GLU A 161 -2.75 19.51 6.54
CA GLU A 161 -1.46 19.06 7.08
C GLU A 161 -1.40 17.55 7.32
N ASP A 162 -2.47 16.95 7.84
CA ASP A 162 -2.52 15.50 8.10
C ASP A 162 -2.42 14.68 6.81
N ALA A 163 -3.04 15.17 5.73
CA ALA A 163 -2.94 14.54 4.41
C ALA A 163 -1.53 14.69 3.83
N ASP A 164 -0.96 15.89 3.91
CA ASP A 164 0.40 16.18 3.46
C ASP A 164 1.44 15.36 4.25
N LYS A 165 1.29 15.28 5.57
CA LYS A 165 2.16 14.45 6.43
C LYS A 165 2.08 12.98 6.02
N ARG A 166 0.88 12.47 5.80
CA ARG A 166 0.70 11.08 5.37
C ARG A 166 1.31 10.80 4.01
N ALA A 167 1.14 11.72 3.05
CA ALA A 167 1.77 11.61 1.74
C ALA A 167 3.30 11.56 1.84
N ALA A 168 3.90 12.47 2.62
CA ALA A 168 5.33 12.51 2.83
C ALA A 168 5.88 11.26 3.55
N GLN A 169 5.12 10.70 4.50
CA GLN A 169 5.47 9.41 5.14
C GLN A 169 5.52 8.28 4.12
N LEU A 170 4.48 8.16 3.29
CA LEU A 170 4.40 7.12 2.27
C LEU A 170 5.54 7.26 1.27
N GLU A 171 5.81 8.47 0.78
CA GLU A 171 6.90 8.75 -0.15
C GLU A 171 8.26 8.37 0.46
N THR A 172 8.50 8.77 1.72
CA THR A 172 9.74 8.43 2.45
C THR A 172 9.96 6.93 2.51
N MET A 173 8.92 6.16 2.83
CA MET A 173 8.98 4.71 2.91
C MET A 173 9.15 4.06 1.55
N THR A 174 8.41 4.52 0.54
CA THR A 174 8.48 4.02 -0.84
C THR A 174 9.89 4.17 -1.41
N VAL A 175 10.47 5.37 -1.28
CA VAL A 175 11.83 5.67 -1.76
C VAL A 175 12.86 4.81 -1.03
N HIS A 176 12.75 4.71 0.29
CA HIS A 176 13.66 3.88 1.09
C HIS A 176 13.62 2.41 0.66
N THR A 177 12.40 1.87 0.53
CA THR A 177 12.20 0.47 0.13
C THR A 177 12.71 0.20 -1.27
N PHE A 178 12.39 1.05 -2.24
CA PHE A 178 12.84 0.88 -3.62
C PHE A 178 14.36 1.02 -3.75
N ASN A 179 14.98 1.90 -2.99
CA ASN A 179 16.43 2.03 -2.97
C ASN A 179 17.11 0.80 -2.38
N LYS A 180 16.57 0.26 -1.27
CA LYS A 180 17.08 -0.97 -0.64
C LYS A 180 17.01 -2.18 -1.58
N TYR A 181 16.01 -2.23 -2.47
CA TYR A 181 15.79 -3.29 -3.44
C TYR A 181 16.02 -2.84 -4.89
N ALA A 182 16.95 -1.89 -5.11
CA ALA A 182 17.22 -1.31 -6.42
C ALA A 182 17.60 -2.36 -7.48
N ASP A 183 18.26 -3.43 -7.07
CA ASP A 183 18.60 -4.58 -7.93
C ASP A 183 17.39 -5.29 -8.53
N GLN A 184 16.21 -5.16 -7.92
CA GLN A 184 14.95 -5.76 -8.36
C GLN A 184 14.05 -4.78 -9.12
N MET A 185 14.42 -3.49 -9.16
CA MET A 185 13.63 -2.46 -9.80
C MET A 185 13.86 -2.37 -11.32
N GLY A 186 14.97 -2.93 -11.82
CA GLY A 186 15.29 -2.90 -13.24
C GLY A 186 15.54 -1.49 -13.83
N LYS A 187 15.69 -0.48 -12.97
CA LYS A 187 15.99 0.91 -13.31
C LYS A 187 16.68 1.59 -12.13
N GLU A 188 17.36 2.69 -12.41
CA GLU A 188 17.94 3.54 -11.38
C GLU A 188 16.86 4.09 -10.44
N VAL A 189 17.13 4.03 -9.14
CA VAL A 189 16.24 4.52 -8.08
C VAL A 189 17.01 5.54 -7.24
N LYS A 190 16.50 6.78 -7.19
CA LYS A 190 17.04 7.81 -6.30
C LYS A 190 16.82 7.44 -4.85
N ASN A 191 17.79 7.78 -4.00
CA ASN A 191 17.66 7.55 -2.56
C ASN A 191 16.99 8.73 -1.84
N ASN A 192 16.62 8.54 -0.57
CA ASN A 192 15.95 9.56 0.24
C ASN A 192 16.73 10.88 0.29
N LYS A 193 18.06 10.83 0.45
CA LYS A 193 18.91 12.03 0.52
C LYS A 193 18.89 12.83 -0.78
N GLU A 194 18.94 12.15 -1.92
CA GLU A 194 18.88 12.80 -3.25
C GLU A 194 17.53 13.49 -3.51
N LEU A 195 16.48 13.02 -2.86
CA LEU A 195 15.13 13.60 -2.95
C LEU A 195 14.82 14.59 -1.80
N GLY A 196 15.78 14.85 -0.91
CA GLY A 196 15.57 15.72 0.24
C GLY A 196 14.64 15.13 1.31
N LEU A 197 14.45 13.81 1.30
CA LEU A 197 13.61 13.08 2.24
C LEU A 197 14.45 12.50 3.39
N PRO A 198 13.88 12.32 4.58
CA PRO A 198 14.53 11.62 5.68
C PRO A 198 14.56 10.10 5.43
N THR A 199 15.26 9.38 6.28
CA THR A 199 15.01 7.93 6.43
C THR A 199 13.71 7.72 7.23
N PRO A 200 13.02 6.58 7.09
CA PRO A 200 11.78 6.31 7.83
C PRO A 200 11.91 6.53 9.33
N ASP A 201 13.00 6.11 9.97
CA ASP A 201 13.26 6.25 11.41
C ASP A 201 13.44 7.72 11.86
N ASN A 202 13.76 8.60 10.93
CA ASN A 202 13.96 10.03 11.21
C ASN A 202 12.80 10.91 10.75
N PHE A 203 11.72 10.33 10.24
CA PHE A 203 10.60 11.08 9.67
C PHE A 203 9.97 12.07 10.66
N GLU A 204 9.65 11.63 11.86
CA GLU A 204 8.99 12.48 12.86
C GLU A 204 9.87 13.64 13.35
N LYS A 205 11.20 13.50 13.28
CA LYS A 205 12.15 14.59 13.58
C LYS A 205 12.31 15.57 12.42
N TRP A 206 12.08 15.10 11.21
CA TRP A 206 12.19 15.89 9.99
C TRP A 206 10.89 16.64 9.66
N TRP A 207 9.72 16.09 10.02
CA TRP A 207 8.45 16.72 9.73
C TRP A 207 8.16 17.89 10.68
N PRO A 208 7.68 19.06 10.18
CA PRO A 208 7.51 19.40 8.77
C PRO A 208 8.84 19.82 8.09
N PRO A 209 8.97 19.68 6.77
CA PRO A 209 10.15 20.13 6.05
C PRO A 209 10.29 21.65 6.13
N LYS A 210 11.54 22.12 6.06
CA LYS A 210 11.83 23.57 6.11
C LYS A 210 11.04 24.34 5.05
N GLY A 211 10.33 25.37 5.48
CA GLY A 211 9.50 26.20 4.60
C GLY A 211 8.10 25.63 4.29
N TYR A 212 7.74 24.50 4.88
CA TYR A 212 6.38 23.99 4.77
C TYR A 212 5.37 24.97 5.35
N LYS A 213 4.28 25.16 4.63
CA LYS A 213 3.12 25.97 5.07
C LYS A 213 1.86 25.15 4.84
N PRO A 214 1.14 24.77 5.89
CA PRO A 214 -0.13 24.07 5.75
C PRO A 214 -1.17 24.98 5.05
N ILE A 215 -2.07 24.34 4.32
CA ILE A 215 -3.27 25.02 3.81
C ILE A 215 -4.40 24.74 4.78
N GLU A 216 -4.98 25.79 5.34
CA GLU A 216 -6.13 25.68 6.24
C GLU A 216 -7.38 25.28 5.44
N ILE A 217 -8.00 24.16 5.84
CA ILE A 217 -9.17 23.57 5.19
C ILE A 217 -10.32 23.41 6.20
#